data_946e2fa7ee5379f2ec9cec9eb632826c
#
_entry.id   946e2fa7ee5379f2ec9cec9eb632826c
#
_cell.length_a   1.000
_cell.length_b   1.000
_cell.length_c   1.000
_cell.angle_alpha   90.00
_cell.angle_beta   90.00
_cell.angle_gamma   90.00
#
_symmetry.space_group_name_H-M   'P 1'
#
loop_
_entity.id
_entity.type
_entity.pdbx_description
1 polymer ?
#
loop_
_entity_poly.entity_id
_entity_poly.type
_entity_poly.pdbx_seq_one_letter_code
_entity_poly.pdbx_strand_id
1 'polypeptide(L)'
;SENSGNGNQQILSVSGMDSIKTQINFEGMDPAHGYWIFNEVANNRTEVTWGFHGELSFFSRIFGLLMDGQVGNSFETGLSNIKYIVESQKNEIVERPINEVEKDSIVYFSVTESLDMAKMADEGSALFARNYGRILAYFGASADSIISGPPFAIYHEWDEETRRATIEFCIPAQTELESSDEVDKRILGSSKGLEIDYYGPYELTGQAHVQIHEHAAMNDIELAPLALEFYVTDPQTEPDTSKWLTKVYYPVL
;
A
#
# COMPACT_ATOMS: atom_id res chain seq x y z
N SER A 1 7.84 -19.17 13.87
CA SER A 1 8.58 -19.68 15.04
C SER A 1 8.57 -21.21 14.98
N GLU A 2 9.67 -21.88 15.35
CA GLU A 2 9.84 -23.34 15.23
C GLU A 2 8.83 -24.20 16.04
N ASN A 3 7.93 -23.57 16.79
CA ASN A 3 6.90 -24.22 17.64
C ASN A 3 5.47 -23.90 17.25
N SER A 4 5.22 -23.24 16.14
CA SER A 4 3.88 -22.98 15.64
C SER A 4 3.53 -24.07 14.63
N GLY A 5 2.47 -24.84 14.86
CA GLY A 5 1.99 -25.84 13.91
C GLY A 5 1.69 -25.23 12.54
N ASN A 6 1.73 -26.03 11.49
CA ASN A 6 1.36 -25.59 10.13
C ASN A 6 -0.17 -25.37 10.06
N GLY A 7 -0.55 -24.27 9.47
CA GLY A 7 -1.96 -23.93 9.27
C GLY A 7 -2.14 -22.84 8.21
N ASN A 8 -3.37 -22.65 7.78
CA ASN A 8 -3.76 -21.52 6.95
C ASN A 8 -4.97 -20.80 7.53
N GLN A 9 -5.10 -19.54 7.20
CA GLN A 9 -6.25 -18.72 7.56
C GLN A 9 -6.86 -18.12 6.30
N GLN A 10 -8.19 -18.17 6.23
CA GLN A 10 -8.96 -17.61 5.11
C GLN A 10 -9.98 -16.61 5.66
N ILE A 11 -10.12 -15.45 5.02
CA ILE A 11 -11.21 -14.53 5.28
C ILE A 11 -12.46 -15.08 4.63
N LEU A 12 -13.53 -15.27 5.42
CA LEU A 12 -14.83 -15.77 4.95
C LEU A 12 -15.77 -14.63 4.57
N SER A 13 -15.76 -13.56 5.34
CA SER A 13 -16.57 -12.37 5.06
C SER A 13 -16.03 -11.14 5.80
N VAL A 14 -16.24 -9.98 5.16
CA VAL A 14 -16.06 -8.66 5.75
C VAL A 14 -17.41 -7.97 5.71
N SER A 15 -17.87 -7.43 6.84
CA SER A 15 -19.15 -6.73 6.94
C SER A 15 -18.91 -5.27 7.27
N GLY A 16 -18.83 -4.44 6.24
CA GLY A 16 -18.53 -3.02 6.37
C GLY A 16 -17.25 -2.77 7.18
N MET A 17 -17.33 -1.83 8.12
CA MET A 17 -16.26 -1.56 9.09
C MET A 17 -16.50 -2.25 10.45
N ASP A 18 -17.50 -3.14 10.53
CA ASP A 18 -17.97 -3.67 11.80
C ASP A 18 -17.37 -5.00 12.19
N SER A 19 -17.11 -5.89 11.21
CA SER A 19 -16.58 -7.21 11.53
C SER A 19 -15.90 -7.93 10.37
N ILE A 20 -14.95 -8.82 10.73
CA ILE A 20 -14.30 -9.77 9.82
C ILE A 20 -14.51 -11.18 10.40
N LYS A 21 -14.91 -12.14 9.56
CA LYS A 21 -14.97 -13.56 9.91
C LYS A 21 -13.91 -14.32 9.14
N THR A 22 -13.21 -15.21 9.85
CA THR A 22 -12.14 -16.02 9.28
C THR A 22 -12.34 -17.49 9.60
N GLN A 23 -11.76 -18.36 8.78
CA GLN A 23 -11.59 -19.78 9.08
C GLN A 23 -10.10 -20.06 9.23
N ILE A 24 -9.77 -20.79 10.29
CA ILE A 24 -8.41 -21.19 10.62
C ILE A 24 -8.35 -22.69 10.52
N ASN A 25 -7.48 -23.20 9.66
CA ASN A 25 -7.28 -24.64 9.47
C ASN A 25 -5.89 -25.00 9.98
N PHE A 26 -5.83 -25.83 11.01
CA PHE A 26 -4.60 -26.40 11.52
C PHE A 26 -4.46 -27.83 11.02
N GLU A 27 -3.24 -28.25 10.70
CA GLU A 27 -2.97 -29.60 10.24
C GLU A 27 -3.33 -30.62 11.33
N GLY A 28 -4.26 -31.54 10.99
CA GLY A 28 -4.73 -32.58 11.92
C GLY A 28 -5.81 -32.15 12.93
N MET A 29 -6.40 -30.98 12.79
CA MET A 29 -7.50 -30.48 13.64
C MET A 29 -8.71 -30.08 12.80
N ASP A 30 -9.89 -30.05 13.44
CA ASP A 30 -11.08 -29.49 12.82
C ASP A 30 -10.93 -27.97 12.65
N PRO A 31 -11.54 -27.38 11.60
CA PRO A 31 -11.48 -25.95 11.36
C PRO A 31 -12.01 -25.12 12.54
N ALA A 32 -11.29 -24.08 12.91
CA ALA A 32 -11.77 -23.09 13.88
C ALA A 32 -12.25 -21.83 13.14
N HIS A 33 -13.21 -21.11 13.72
CA HIS A 33 -13.74 -19.86 13.17
C HIS A 33 -13.23 -18.69 13.99
N GLY A 34 -12.48 -17.82 13.33
CA GLY A 34 -12.01 -16.56 13.90
C GLY A 34 -12.99 -15.43 13.62
N TYR A 35 -12.98 -14.44 14.49
CA TYR A 35 -13.77 -13.22 14.31
C TYR A 35 -13.03 -11.99 14.85
N TRP A 36 -13.28 -10.88 14.18
CA TRP A 36 -12.90 -9.54 14.60
C TRP A 36 -14.15 -8.71 14.67
N ILE A 37 -14.32 -7.93 15.73
CA ILE A 37 -15.44 -7.00 15.90
C ILE A 37 -14.84 -5.63 16.18
N PHE A 38 -15.34 -4.62 15.48
CA PHE A 38 -14.92 -3.23 15.59
C PHE A 38 -16.12 -2.41 16.05
N ASN A 39 -16.07 -1.90 17.28
CA ASN A 39 -17.13 -1.07 17.84
C ASN A 39 -16.63 0.36 18.00
N GLU A 40 -17.29 1.31 17.36
CA GLU A 40 -17.03 2.71 17.63
C GLU A 40 -17.51 3.05 19.05
N VAL A 41 -16.57 3.46 19.91
CA VAL A 41 -16.85 3.96 21.25
C VAL A 41 -16.50 5.45 21.25
N ALA A 42 -17.32 6.30 21.87
CA ALA A 42 -17.25 7.77 21.81
C ALA A 42 -15.82 8.37 21.67
N ASN A 43 -15.69 9.55 21.04
CA ASN A 43 -14.46 10.33 20.88
C ASN A 43 -13.39 9.71 19.98
N ASN A 44 -13.78 9.25 18.78
CA ASN A 44 -12.83 8.74 17.78
C ASN A 44 -11.97 7.57 18.29
N ARG A 45 -12.63 6.65 19.02
CA ARG A 45 -12.03 5.43 19.57
C ARG A 45 -12.77 4.23 19.08
N THR A 46 -12.05 3.19 18.67
CA THR A 46 -12.58 1.91 18.26
C THR A 46 -12.16 0.85 19.28
N GLU A 47 -13.12 0.12 19.80
CA GLU A 47 -12.87 -1.10 20.56
C GLU A 47 -12.76 -2.27 19.59
N VAL A 48 -11.63 -2.98 19.65
CA VAL A 48 -11.38 -4.15 18.80
C VAL A 48 -11.43 -5.41 19.63
N THR A 49 -12.32 -6.32 19.26
CA THR A 49 -12.41 -7.66 19.84
C THR A 49 -11.93 -8.68 18.83
N TRP A 50 -10.91 -9.44 19.18
CA TRP A 50 -10.40 -10.55 18.39
C TRP A 50 -10.58 -11.86 19.13
N GLY A 51 -11.19 -12.84 18.50
CA GLY A 51 -11.42 -14.13 19.09
C GLY A 51 -11.59 -15.24 18.07
N PHE A 52 -11.69 -16.45 18.56
CA PHE A 52 -12.05 -17.61 17.75
C PHE A 52 -12.91 -18.58 18.56
N HIS A 53 -13.65 -19.40 17.84
CA HIS A 53 -14.37 -20.54 18.42
C HIS A 53 -14.21 -21.75 17.50
N GLY A 54 -14.18 -22.93 18.08
CA GLY A 54 -14.12 -24.21 17.38
C GLY A 54 -14.76 -25.31 18.24
N GLU A 55 -15.23 -26.34 17.58
CA GLU A 55 -15.70 -27.55 18.31
C GLU A 55 -14.47 -28.37 18.72
N LEU A 56 -14.17 -28.38 20.01
CA LEU A 56 -13.11 -29.22 20.55
C LEU A 56 -13.66 -30.62 20.81
N SER A 57 -13.04 -31.64 20.22
CA SER A 57 -13.27 -33.04 20.59
C SER A 57 -12.96 -33.28 22.09
N PHE A 58 -13.50 -34.33 22.69
CA PHE A 58 -13.31 -34.61 24.11
C PHE A 58 -11.85 -34.60 24.58
N PHE A 59 -10.92 -35.08 23.72
CA PHE A 59 -9.49 -35.08 24.02
C PHE A 59 -8.85 -33.68 23.91
N SER A 60 -9.35 -32.84 23.04
CA SER A 60 -8.86 -31.46 22.84
C SER A 60 -9.28 -30.51 23.96
N ARG A 61 -10.35 -30.84 24.72
CA ARG A 61 -10.80 -30.04 25.86
C ARG A 61 -9.80 -30.03 27.02
N ILE A 62 -9.08 -31.12 27.23
CA ILE A 62 -8.02 -31.21 28.25
C ILE A 62 -6.81 -30.38 27.84
N PHE A 63 -6.48 -30.35 26.52
CA PHE A 63 -5.43 -29.50 25.96
C PHE A 63 -5.81 -28.00 25.95
N GLY A 64 -7.11 -27.67 25.78
CA GLY A 64 -7.59 -26.28 25.80
C GLY A 64 -7.33 -25.60 27.16
N LEU A 65 -7.48 -26.30 28.25
CA LEU A 65 -7.18 -25.77 29.59
C LEU A 65 -5.71 -25.47 29.84
N LEU A 66 -4.79 -26.15 29.12
CA LEU A 66 -3.36 -25.93 29.21
C LEU A 66 -2.88 -24.85 28.22
N MET A 67 -3.63 -24.58 27.15
CA MET A 67 -3.28 -23.60 26.11
C MET A 67 -3.83 -22.19 26.40
N ASP A 68 -4.81 -22.03 27.31
CA ASP A 68 -5.48 -20.75 27.61
C ASP A 68 -4.46 -19.60 27.89
N GLY A 69 -3.39 -19.90 28.62
CA GLY A 69 -2.37 -18.89 28.93
C GLY A 69 -1.47 -18.49 27.75
N GLN A 70 -1.12 -19.42 26.87
CA GLN A 70 -0.24 -19.12 25.73
C GLN A 70 -0.99 -18.49 24.56
N VAL A 71 -2.21 -18.96 24.31
CA VAL A 71 -3.09 -18.40 23.27
C VAL A 71 -3.55 -17.00 23.65
N GLY A 72 -3.96 -16.80 24.92
CA GLY A 72 -4.32 -15.48 25.44
C GLY A 72 -3.20 -14.45 25.28
N ASN A 73 -1.98 -14.80 25.65
CA ASN A 73 -0.79 -13.95 25.47
C ASN A 73 -0.50 -13.63 24.00
N SER A 74 -0.75 -14.57 23.09
CA SER A 74 -0.57 -14.33 21.65
C SER A 74 -1.60 -13.35 21.10
N PHE A 75 -2.86 -13.42 21.53
CA PHE A 75 -3.90 -12.47 21.18
C PHE A 75 -3.62 -11.08 21.77
N GLU A 76 -3.24 -10.99 23.03
CA GLU A 76 -2.86 -9.71 23.66
C GLU A 76 -1.69 -9.05 22.96
N THR A 77 -0.66 -9.83 22.61
CA THR A 77 0.49 -9.33 21.85
C THR A 77 0.06 -8.87 20.47
N GLY A 78 -0.75 -9.65 19.75
CA GLY A 78 -1.27 -9.30 18.43
C GLY A 78 -2.11 -8.02 18.44
N LEU A 79 -3.05 -7.90 19.38
CA LEU A 79 -3.86 -6.70 19.57
C LEU A 79 -3.01 -5.47 19.97
N SER A 80 -2.01 -5.67 20.84
CA SER A 80 -1.08 -4.62 21.22
C SER A 80 -0.25 -4.12 20.04
N ASN A 81 0.21 -5.03 19.18
CA ASN A 81 0.93 -4.67 17.98
C ASN A 81 0.04 -3.91 16.99
N ILE A 82 -1.19 -4.34 16.76
CA ILE A 82 -2.16 -3.63 15.92
C ILE A 82 -2.45 -2.25 16.51
N LYS A 83 -2.71 -2.18 17.80
CA LYS A 83 -2.91 -0.91 18.50
C LYS A 83 -1.71 0.02 18.32
N TYR A 84 -0.49 -0.49 18.53
CA TYR A 84 0.73 0.29 18.32
C TYR A 84 0.85 0.82 16.90
N ILE A 85 0.61 -0.03 15.89
CA ILE A 85 0.66 0.36 14.47
C ILE A 85 -0.38 1.44 14.19
N VAL A 86 -1.64 1.25 14.59
CA VAL A 86 -2.73 2.19 14.32
C VAL A 86 -2.54 3.51 15.08
N GLU A 87 -2.12 3.46 16.35
CA GLU A 87 -1.92 4.65 17.16
C GLU A 87 -0.65 5.41 16.76
N SER A 88 0.42 4.73 16.33
CA SER A 88 1.60 5.38 15.77
C SER A 88 1.28 6.04 14.43
N GLN A 89 0.51 5.39 13.58
CA GLN A 89 0.03 6.01 12.34
C GLN A 89 -0.89 7.22 12.61
N LYS A 90 -1.77 7.14 13.62
CA LYS A 90 -2.65 8.23 14.00
C LYS A 90 -1.89 9.45 14.59
N ASN A 91 -0.80 9.23 15.31
CA ASN A 91 0.05 10.30 15.79
C ASN A 91 0.88 10.95 14.66
N GLU A 92 0.93 10.34 13.49
CA GLU A 92 1.64 10.81 12.29
C GLU A 92 0.72 11.16 11.11
N ILE A 93 -0.61 11.24 11.30
CA ILE A 93 -1.47 11.95 10.32
C ILE A 93 -1.17 13.44 10.49
N VAL A 94 -0.02 13.83 9.97
CA VAL A 94 0.29 15.22 9.75
C VAL A 94 -0.63 15.71 8.65
N GLU A 95 -1.56 16.62 8.98
CA GLU A 95 -2.32 17.34 7.97
C GLU A 95 -1.33 18.03 7.03
N ARG A 96 -1.28 17.57 5.80
CA ARG A 96 -0.41 18.14 4.78
C ARG A 96 -1.22 19.12 3.95
N PRO A 97 -0.63 20.26 3.57
CA PRO A 97 -1.27 21.17 2.63
C PRO A 97 -1.58 20.44 1.33
N ILE A 98 -2.84 20.51 0.88
CA ILE A 98 -3.25 20.05 -0.43
C ILE A 98 -3.22 21.26 -1.35
N ASN A 99 -2.42 21.18 -2.39
CA ASN A 99 -2.23 22.24 -3.35
C ASN A 99 -2.97 21.93 -4.65
N GLU A 100 -3.70 22.90 -5.19
CA GLU A 100 -4.14 22.85 -6.57
C GLU A 100 -2.96 23.23 -7.46
N VAL A 101 -2.55 22.32 -8.34
CA VAL A 101 -1.41 22.53 -9.22
C VAL A 101 -1.78 22.24 -10.67
N GLU A 102 -1.09 22.91 -11.58
CA GLU A 102 -1.14 22.64 -13.01
C GLU A 102 0.20 22.03 -13.43
N LYS A 103 0.16 20.85 -14.03
CA LYS A 103 1.36 20.19 -14.57
C LYS A 103 1.39 20.31 -16.07
N ASP A 104 2.55 20.66 -16.57
CA ASP A 104 2.84 20.63 -18.01
C ASP A 104 2.89 19.20 -18.54
N SER A 105 2.80 19.06 -19.86
CA SER A 105 2.98 17.77 -20.50
C SER A 105 4.40 17.23 -20.31
N ILE A 106 4.50 15.93 -20.04
CA ILE A 106 5.77 15.24 -19.79
C ILE A 106 5.95 14.13 -20.83
N VAL A 107 7.09 14.14 -21.55
CA VAL A 107 7.53 12.99 -22.34
C VAL A 107 8.28 12.04 -21.41
N TYR A 108 7.90 10.76 -21.42
CA TYR A 108 8.49 9.77 -20.53
C TYR A 108 8.59 8.40 -21.19
N PHE A 109 9.42 7.56 -20.61
CA PHE A 109 9.57 6.16 -20.99
C PHE A 109 9.08 5.29 -19.85
N SER A 110 8.36 4.21 -20.17
CA SER A 110 7.69 3.41 -19.16
C SER A 110 7.72 1.92 -19.39
N VAL A 111 7.53 1.21 -18.28
CA VAL A 111 7.22 -0.22 -18.22
C VAL A 111 5.96 -0.38 -17.37
N THR A 112 4.95 -1.06 -17.90
CA THR A 112 3.70 -1.32 -17.18
C THR A 112 3.68 -2.76 -16.68
N GLU A 113 3.28 -2.95 -15.42
CA GLU A 113 3.15 -4.27 -14.82
C GLU A 113 1.86 -4.37 -13.99
N SER A 114 1.12 -5.48 -14.16
CA SER A 114 -0.02 -5.83 -13.32
C SER A 114 0.40 -6.90 -12.32
N LEU A 115 0.08 -6.70 -11.05
CA LEU A 115 0.56 -7.55 -9.97
C LEU A 115 -0.51 -7.82 -8.90
N ASP A 116 -0.29 -8.87 -8.12
CA ASP A 116 -1.06 -9.14 -6.90
C ASP A 116 -0.55 -8.23 -5.78
N MET A 117 -1.45 -7.42 -5.20
CA MET A 117 -1.14 -6.49 -4.12
C MET A 117 -0.56 -7.18 -2.87
N ALA A 118 -0.86 -8.47 -2.66
CA ALA A 118 -0.25 -9.23 -1.57
C ALA A 118 1.28 -9.32 -1.66
N LYS A 119 1.81 -9.24 -2.88
CA LYS A 119 3.26 -9.30 -3.11
C LYS A 119 3.95 -7.95 -2.94
N MET A 120 3.19 -6.86 -2.90
CA MET A 120 3.77 -5.51 -2.75
C MET A 120 4.54 -5.35 -1.45
N ALA A 121 4.06 -5.93 -0.35
CA ALA A 121 4.72 -5.84 0.95
C ALA A 121 6.10 -6.51 0.97
N ASP A 122 6.25 -7.63 0.29
CA ASP A 122 7.47 -8.43 0.31
C ASP A 122 8.40 -8.14 -0.88
N GLU A 123 7.84 -7.87 -2.06
CA GLU A 123 8.56 -7.75 -3.33
C GLU A 123 8.56 -6.32 -3.90
N GLY A 124 7.87 -5.36 -3.26
CA GLY A 124 7.66 -4.00 -3.80
C GLY A 124 8.96 -3.32 -4.18
N SER A 125 9.94 -3.23 -3.28
CA SER A 125 11.23 -2.59 -3.55
C SER A 125 11.98 -3.25 -4.72
N ALA A 126 11.93 -4.58 -4.81
CA ALA A 126 12.56 -5.32 -5.91
C ALA A 126 11.83 -5.09 -7.25
N LEU A 127 10.50 -4.98 -7.20
CA LEU A 127 9.65 -4.66 -8.34
C LEU A 127 10.00 -3.28 -8.92
N PHE A 128 10.07 -2.26 -8.07
CA PHE A 128 10.44 -0.90 -8.46
C PHE A 128 11.85 -0.86 -9.04
N ALA A 129 12.83 -1.43 -8.35
CA ALA A 129 14.22 -1.48 -8.82
C ALA A 129 14.35 -2.19 -10.16
N ARG A 130 13.63 -3.30 -10.36
CA ARG A 130 13.65 -4.06 -11.63
C ARG A 130 13.11 -3.23 -12.78
N ASN A 131 11.94 -2.60 -12.61
CA ASN A 131 11.27 -1.90 -13.71
C ASN A 131 11.95 -0.59 -14.06
N TYR A 132 12.39 0.21 -13.08
CA TYR A 132 13.24 1.37 -13.37
C TYR A 132 14.60 0.97 -13.97
N GLY A 133 15.18 -0.15 -13.50
CA GLY A 133 16.41 -0.70 -14.05
C GLY A 133 16.29 -1.08 -15.55
N ARG A 134 15.12 -1.58 -15.99
CA ARG A 134 14.86 -1.88 -17.42
C ARG A 134 14.87 -0.60 -18.26
N ILE A 135 14.24 0.48 -17.79
CA ILE A 135 14.22 1.77 -18.51
C ILE A 135 15.62 2.37 -18.55
N LEU A 136 16.35 2.36 -17.43
CA LEU A 136 17.73 2.85 -17.38
C LEU A 136 18.66 2.04 -18.29
N ALA A 137 18.51 0.73 -18.35
CA ALA A 137 19.27 -0.14 -19.25
C ALA A 137 18.96 0.18 -20.73
N TYR A 138 17.70 0.51 -21.05
CA TYR A 138 17.31 0.96 -22.39
C TYR A 138 17.98 2.28 -22.77
N PHE A 139 18.09 3.24 -21.85
CA PHE A 139 18.81 4.50 -22.07
C PHE A 139 20.32 4.32 -22.21
N GLY A 140 20.86 3.27 -21.57
CA GLY A 140 22.29 2.95 -21.62
C GLY A 140 23.17 4.08 -21.11
N ALA A 141 24.29 4.33 -21.79
CA ALA A 141 25.25 5.37 -21.41
C ALA A 141 24.71 6.82 -21.53
N SER A 142 23.57 7.00 -22.17
CA SER A 142 22.96 8.31 -22.36
C SER A 142 22.02 8.72 -21.22
N ALA A 143 21.73 7.83 -20.27
CA ALA A 143 20.74 8.05 -19.23
C ALA A 143 20.87 9.41 -18.52
N ASP A 144 22.06 9.72 -17.98
CA ASP A 144 22.30 10.96 -17.24
C ASP A 144 22.10 12.25 -18.06
N SER A 145 22.21 12.16 -19.39
CA SER A 145 22.10 13.33 -20.28
C SER A 145 20.68 13.55 -20.80
N ILE A 146 19.82 12.53 -20.80
CA ILE A 146 18.47 12.59 -21.37
C ILE A 146 17.36 12.64 -20.33
N ILE A 147 17.61 12.14 -19.11
CA ILE A 147 16.62 12.21 -18.01
C ILE A 147 16.36 13.68 -17.68
N SER A 148 15.07 14.06 -17.67
CA SER A 148 14.64 15.46 -17.55
C SER A 148 13.87 15.76 -16.26
N GLY A 149 13.70 14.76 -15.37
CA GLY A 149 12.99 14.93 -14.11
C GLY A 149 13.04 13.69 -13.24
N PRO A 150 12.44 13.74 -12.03
CA PRO A 150 12.41 12.59 -11.13
C PRO A 150 11.62 11.44 -11.74
N PRO A 151 11.98 10.18 -11.42
CA PRO A 151 11.14 9.04 -11.76
C PRO A 151 9.79 9.15 -11.08
N PHE A 152 8.76 8.59 -11.71
CA PHE A 152 7.40 8.57 -11.16
C PHE A 152 6.69 7.26 -11.49
N ALA A 153 5.62 6.96 -10.76
CA ALA A 153 4.73 5.85 -11.06
C ALA A 153 3.31 6.37 -11.33
N ILE A 154 2.60 5.73 -12.26
CA ILE A 154 1.18 5.93 -12.48
C ILE A 154 0.46 4.67 -12.03
N TYR A 155 -0.46 4.83 -11.10
CA TYR A 155 -1.34 3.78 -10.63
C TYR A 155 -2.64 3.85 -11.42
N HIS A 156 -2.80 2.97 -12.42
CA HIS A 156 -3.98 2.91 -13.30
C HIS A 156 -5.13 2.14 -12.69
N GLU A 157 -4.81 1.15 -11.86
CA GLU A 157 -5.78 0.29 -11.21
C GLU A 157 -5.27 -0.05 -9.81
N TRP A 158 -6.16 0.07 -8.85
CA TRP A 158 -5.95 -0.36 -7.48
C TRP A 158 -7.24 -0.98 -6.98
N ASP A 159 -7.38 -2.30 -7.19
CA ASP A 159 -8.59 -3.05 -6.88
C ASP A 159 -8.36 -3.97 -5.68
N GLU A 160 -8.93 -3.56 -4.54
CA GLU A 160 -8.82 -4.31 -3.29
C GLU A 160 -9.65 -5.60 -3.28
N GLU A 161 -10.74 -5.68 -4.07
CA GLU A 161 -11.56 -6.89 -4.16
C GLU A 161 -10.82 -8.00 -4.90
N THR A 162 -10.26 -7.71 -6.05
CA THR A 162 -9.47 -8.66 -6.84
C THR A 162 -8.01 -8.72 -6.40
N ARG A 163 -7.59 -7.80 -5.52
CA ARG A 163 -6.21 -7.63 -5.03
C ARG A 163 -5.21 -7.41 -6.16
N ARG A 164 -5.62 -6.67 -7.17
CA ARG A 164 -4.78 -6.36 -8.32
C ARG A 164 -4.43 -4.89 -8.36
N ALA A 165 -3.18 -4.61 -8.70
CA ALA A 165 -2.72 -3.28 -9.04
C ALA A 165 -2.08 -3.28 -10.43
N THR A 166 -2.33 -2.23 -11.20
CA THR A 166 -1.63 -1.98 -12.47
C THR A 166 -0.84 -0.71 -12.33
N ILE A 167 0.49 -0.84 -12.34
CA ILE A 167 1.44 0.24 -12.12
C ILE A 167 2.28 0.43 -13.37
N GLU A 168 2.39 1.67 -13.81
CA GLU A 168 3.28 2.10 -14.86
C GLU A 168 4.47 2.85 -14.25
N PHE A 169 5.68 2.30 -14.38
CA PHE A 169 6.94 2.86 -13.91
C PHE A 169 7.48 3.76 -14.96
N CYS A 170 7.75 5.02 -14.65
CA CYS A 170 8.00 6.08 -15.61
C CYS A 170 9.28 6.85 -15.30
N ILE A 171 10.10 7.13 -16.31
CA ILE A 171 11.24 8.05 -16.24
C ILE A 171 11.07 9.15 -17.29
N PRO A 172 10.95 10.43 -16.88
CA PRO A 172 10.92 11.54 -17.84
C PRO A 172 12.23 11.66 -18.59
N ALA A 173 12.17 11.77 -19.91
CA ALA A 173 13.37 11.93 -20.72
C ALA A 173 13.11 12.76 -21.96
N GLN A 174 14.10 13.54 -22.34
CA GLN A 174 14.13 14.32 -23.59
C GLN A 174 15.16 13.71 -24.54
N THR A 175 14.68 12.96 -25.52
CA THR A 175 15.50 12.19 -26.43
C THR A 175 14.74 11.84 -27.73
N GLU A 176 15.48 11.56 -28.81
CA GLU A 176 14.95 11.01 -30.05
C GLU A 176 14.74 9.48 -30.02
N LEU A 177 15.05 8.84 -28.90
CA LEU A 177 14.73 7.41 -28.73
C LEU A 177 13.23 7.17 -28.89
N GLU A 178 12.88 6.03 -29.50
CA GLU A 178 11.50 5.61 -29.73
C GLU A 178 11.13 4.46 -28.77
N SER A 179 9.92 3.94 -28.83
CA SER A 179 9.53 2.74 -28.08
C SER A 179 10.32 1.52 -28.52
N SER A 180 10.51 0.58 -27.61
CA SER A 180 11.03 -0.76 -27.89
C SER A 180 9.98 -1.83 -27.56
N ASP A 181 10.34 -3.12 -27.69
CA ASP A 181 9.45 -4.23 -27.31
C ASP A 181 9.20 -4.27 -25.78
N GLU A 182 10.06 -3.64 -24.98
CA GLU A 182 10.02 -3.71 -23.52
C GLU A 182 9.78 -2.37 -22.83
N VAL A 183 10.01 -1.26 -23.51
CA VAL A 183 9.92 0.09 -22.94
C VAL A 183 9.14 0.98 -23.90
N ASP A 184 8.05 1.52 -23.42
CA ASP A 184 7.19 2.43 -24.16
C ASP A 184 7.62 3.88 -24.00
N LYS A 185 7.60 4.66 -25.09
CA LYS A 185 7.68 6.13 -25.08
C LYS A 185 6.28 6.70 -25.06
N ARG A 186 5.96 7.52 -24.08
CA ARG A 186 4.62 8.09 -23.90
C ARG A 186 4.66 9.58 -23.58
N ILE A 187 3.50 10.20 -23.65
CA ILE A 187 3.29 11.59 -23.27
C ILE A 187 2.15 11.64 -22.24
N LEU A 188 2.46 12.13 -21.06
CA LEU A 188 1.46 12.56 -20.10
C LEU A 188 1.01 13.97 -20.50
N GLY A 189 -0.26 14.15 -20.80
CA GLY A 189 -0.82 15.46 -21.15
C GLY A 189 -0.78 16.43 -19.96
N SER A 190 -0.82 17.73 -20.24
CA SER A 190 -1.00 18.73 -19.19
C SER A 190 -2.33 18.53 -18.46
N SER A 191 -2.33 18.72 -17.15
CA SER A 191 -3.52 18.54 -16.33
C SER A 191 -3.48 19.44 -15.09
N LYS A 192 -4.67 19.80 -14.60
CA LYS A 192 -4.85 20.38 -13.27
C LYS A 192 -5.16 19.25 -12.30
N GLY A 193 -4.75 19.40 -11.06
CA GLY A 193 -4.98 18.38 -10.06
C GLY A 193 -4.65 18.81 -8.65
N LEU A 194 -4.85 17.89 -7.73
CA LEU A 194 -4.52 18.02 -6.31
C LEU A 194 -3.17 17.34 -6.04
N GLU A 195 -2.28 18.03 -5.34
CA GLU A 195 -0.97 17.53 -4.97
C GLU A 195 -0.68 17.68 -3.48
N ILE A 196 -0.08 16.63 -2.90
CA ILE A 196 0.52 16.65 -1.55
C ILE A 196 2.02 16.40 -1.67
N ASP A 197 2.81 17.23 -1.00
CA ASP A 197 4.22 16.97 -0.72
C ASP A 197 4.32 16.06 0.51
N TYR A 198 4.58 14.77 0.28
CA TYR A 198 4.75 13.78 1.33
C TYR A 198 6.22 13.62 1.66
N TYR A 199 6.57 13.83 2.93
CA TYR A 199 7.91 13.56 3.46
C TYR A 199 7.86 12.33 4.37
N GLY A 200 8.63 11.31 4.03
CA GLY A 200 8.68 10.05 4.77
C GLY A 200 9.01 8.84 3.92
N PRO A 201 9.03 7.64 4.53
CA PRO A 201 9.28 6.39 3.82
C PRO A 201 8.13 6.07 2.86
N TYR A 202 8.46 5.45 1.73
CA TYR A 202 7.50 5.17 0.64
C TYR A 202 6.31 4.30 1.07
N GLU A 203 6.53 3.41 2.04
CA GLU A 203 5.50 2.51 2.56
C GLU A 203 4.34 3.24 3.25
N LEU A 204 4.53 4.52 3.57
CA LEU A 204 3.54 5.35 4.24
C LEU A 204 2.89 6.41 3.34
N THR A 205 3.18 6.43 2.02
CA THR A 205 2.54 7.36 1.06
C THR A 205 1.03 7.22 1.00
N GLY A 206 0.49 6.06 1.36
CA GLY A 206 -0.95 5.80 1.45
C GLY A 206 -1.72 6.86 2.24
N GLN A 207 -1.11 7.49 3.25
CA GLN A 207 -1.73 8.58 4.01
C GLN A 207 -2.02 9.82 3.15
N ALA A 208 -1.13 10.16 2.20
CA ALA A 208 -1.33 11.30 1.31
C ALA A 208 -2.48 11.03 0.32
N HIS A 209 -2.59 9.79 -0.18
CA HIS A 209 -3.71 9.38 -1.03
C HIS A 209 -5.06 9.53 -0.29
N VAL A 210 -5.16 9.03 0.94
CA VAL A 210 -6.36 9.16 1.76
C VAL A 210 -6.74 10.64 1.96
N GLN A 211 -5.77 11.50 2.31
CA GLN A 211 -6.04 12.94 2.52
C GLN A 211 -6.55 13.63 1.25
N ILE A 212 -6.02 13.29 0.06
CA ILE A 212 -6.51 13.86 -1.21
C ILE A 212 -7.94 13.40 -1.48
N HIS A 213 -8.25 12.11 -1.29
CA HIS A 213 -9.60 11.58 -1.50
C HIS A 213 -10.62 12.19 -0.54
N GLU A 214 -10.28 12.33 0.74
CA GLU A 214 -11.14 12.99 1.74
C GLU A 214 -11.39 14.47 1.37
N HIS A 215 -10.34 15.19 0.99
CA HIS A 215 -10.47 16.58 0.56
C HIS A 215 -11.34 16.72 -0.70
N ALA A 216 -11.13 15.86 -1.69
CA ALA A 216 -11.92 15.86 -2.91
C ALA A 216 -13.41 15.60 -2.62
N ALA A 217 -13.69 14.60 -1.76
CA ALA A 217 -15.05 14.28 -1.36
C ALA A 217 -15.74 15.43 -0.58
N MET A 218 -15.01 16.14 0.30
CA MET A 218 -15.54 17.26 1.06
C MET A 218 -15.81 18.51 0.19
N ASN A 219 -15.14 18.63 -0.95
CA ASN A 219 -15.22 19.80 -1.82
C ASN A 219 -15.92 19.52 -3.17
N ASP A 220 -16.57 18.36 -3.32
CA ASP A 220 -17.23 17.92 -4.55
C ASP A 220 -16.31 17.95 -5.79
N ILE A 221 -15.03 17.59 -5.61
CA ILE A 221 -14.03 17.52 -6.68
C ILE A 221 -14.01 16.10 -7.24
N GLU A 222 -14.16 15.95 -8.56
CA GLU A 222 -14.06 14.67 -9.25
C GLU A 222 -12.61 14.40 -9.68
N LEU A 223 -11.99 13.35 -9.11
CA LEU A 223 -10.64 12.94 -9.44
C LEU A 223 -10.65 11.98 -10.64
N ALA A 224 -9.62 12.07 -11.49
CA ALA A 224 -9.39 11.06 -12.51
C ALA A 224 -9.10 9.69 -11.86
N PRO A 225 -9.45 8.56 -12.53
CA PRO A 225 -9.29 7.22 -11.98
C PRO A 225 -7.83 6.72 -12.05
N LEU A 226 -6.88 7.59 -11.75
CA LEU A 226 -5.46 7.28 -11.69
C LEU A 226 -4.76 8.20 -10.69
N ALA A 227 -3.68 7.71 -10.10
CA ALA A 227 -2.82 8.47 -9.20
C ALA A 227 -1.39 8.49 -9.73
N LEU A 228 -0.65 9.55 -9.43
CA LEU A 228 0.77 9.67 -9.73
C LEU A 228 1.58 9.90 -8.46
N GLU A 229 2.69 9.20 -8.35
CA GLU A 229 3.71 9.44 -7.32
C GLU A 229 5.02 9.83 -7.98
N PHE A 230 5.50 11.05 -7.73
CA PHE A 230 6.81 11.52 -8.22
C PHE A 230 7.84 11.38 -7.09
N TYR A 231 8.88 10.59 -7.30
CA TYR A 231 9.92 10.28 -6.31
C TYR A 231 11.06 11.30 -6.44
N VAL A 232 10.93 12.43 -5.74
CA VAL A 232 11.81 13.58 -5.90
C VAL A 232 13.15 13.38 -5.21
N THR A 233 13.16 12.76 -4.03
CA THR A 233 14.41 12.49 -3.30
C THR A 233 14.96 11.12 -3.69
N ASP A 234 16.23 11.09 -4.05
CA ASP A 234 16.97 9.85 -4.31
C ASP A 234 17.42 9.21 -2.99
N PRO A 235 16.92 8.00 -2.65
CA PRO A 235 17.31 7.28 -1.44
C PRO A 235 18.81 6.95 -1.36
N GLN A 236 19.53 6.94 -2.49
CA GLN A 236 20.96 6.67 -2.50
C GLN A 236 21.77 7.87 -2.01
N THR A 237 21.23 9.08 -2.13
CA THR A 237 21.89 10.33 -1.74
C THR A 237 21.41 10.88 -0.40
N GLU A 238 20.18 10.54 0.05
CA GLU A 238 19.61 10.95 1.33
C GLU A 238 19.32 9.73 2.22
N PRO A 239 20.14 9.47 3.24
CA PRO A 239 19.94 8.33 4.12
C PRO A 239 18.81 8.51 5.16
N ASP A 240 18.38 9.76 5.39
CA ASP A 240 17.31 10.08 6.32
C ASP A 240 15.94 9.97 5.64
N THR A 241 15.24 8.87 5.88
CA THR A 241 13.94 8.59 5.26
C THR A 241 12.89 9.65 5.56
N SER A 242 13.01 10.41 6.67
CA SER A 242 12.07 11.49 7.00
C SER A 242 12.17 12.69 6.06
N LYS A 243 13.22 12.75 5.23
CA LYS A 243 13.45 13.79 4.21
C LYS A 243 13.12 13.35 2.80
N TRP A 244 12.72 12.10 2.61
CA TRP A 244 12.34 11.62 1.29
C TRP A 244 11.03 12.30 0.86
N LEU A 245 11.11 13.08 -0.20
CA LEU A 245 9.97 13.77 -0.78
C LEU A 245 9.36 12.91 -1.89
N THR A 246 8.11 12.53 -1.70
CA THR A 246 7.23 12.00 -2.75
C THR A 246 6.10 12.99 -2.96
N LYS A 247 5.86 13.41 -4.21
CA LYS A 247 4.70 14.22 -4.56
C LYS A 247 3.59 13.29 -5.03
N VAL A 248 2.51 13.25 -4.27
CA VAL A 248 1.31 12.47 -4.62
C VAL A 248 0.35 13.39 -5.36
N TYR A 249 -0.02 13.05 -6.58
CA TYR A 249 -0.82 13.89 -7.46
C TYR A 249 -2.00 13.13 -8.05
N TYR A 250 -3.16 13.77 -8.05
CA TYR A 250 -4.37 13.31 -8.71
C TYR A 250 -4.87 14.36 -9.68
N PRO A 251 -4.98 14.04 -10.99
CA PRO A 251 -5.66 14.92 -11.93
C PRO A 251 -7.14 15.07 -11.56
N VAL A 252 -7.71 16.26 -11.79
CA VAL A 252 -9.15 16.52 -11.67
C VAL A 252 -9.81 16.49 -13.06
N LEU A 253 -11.10 16.07 -13.11
CA LEU A 253 -11.89 15.95 -14.34
C LEU A 253 -12.61 17.24 -14.70
#